data_1633edcc559f0042b614273207b1ad1e
#
_entry.id   1633edcc559f0042b614273207b1ad1e
#
_cell.length_a   1.000
_cell.length_b   1.000
_cell.length_c   1.000
_cell.angle_alpha   90.00
_cell.angle_beta   90.00
_cell.angle_gamma   90.00
#
_symmetry.space_group_name_H-M   'P 1'
#
loop_
_entity.id
_entity.type
_entity.pdbx_description
1 polymer ?
#
loop_
_entity_poly.entity_id
_entity_poly.type
_entity_poly.pdbx_seq_one_letter_code
_entity_poly.pdbx_strand_id
1 'polypeptide(L)'
;MTLKILCAALIAVAILAPAAHAQPAPQNGQNAVVQPVFDQPTNVPGKSLQAVTVSYPPGARSAPHHHAKSSFIMAYVISGAIRSQVEGEPARVYHVGETWSEAPGAHHTISDNASATEPAELLAVFLLDTGDGPLTTDDTVNNEPFR
;
A
#
# COMPACT_ATOMS: atom_id res chain seq x y z
N MET A 1 18.68 -44.29 67.02
CA MET A 1 18.04 -43.04 66.56
C MET A 1 18.77 -42.58 65.29
N THR A 2 18.22 -42.88 64.12
CA THR A 2 18.85 -42.59 62.82
C THR A 2 18.15 -41.41 62.21
N LEU A 3 18.86 -40.30 62.09
CA LEU A 3 18.39 -39.03 61.50
C LEU A 3 18.43 -39.14 59.97
N LYS A 4 17.27 -39.14 59.30
CA LYS A 4 17.18 -39.12 57.84
C LYS A 4 17.23 -37.67 57.36
N ILE A 5 18.32 -37.28 56.68
CA ILE A 5 18.47 -35.99 56.03
C ILE A 5 17.69 -36.06 54.69
N LEU A 6 16.65 -35.26 54.54
CA LEU A 6 15.90 -35.14 53.30
C LEU A 6 16.54 -34.01 52.49
N CYS A 7 17.27 -34.38 51.38
CA CYS A 7 17.73 -33.41 50.42
C CYS A 7 16.60 -33.01 49.49
N ALA A 8 16.10 -31.78 49.59
CA ALA A 8 15.17 -31.19 48.66
C ALA A 8 15.96 -30.62 47.48
N ALA A 9 15.79 -31.24 46.31
CA ALA A 9 16.34 -30.71 45.07
C ALA A 9 15.45 -29.60 44.53
N LEU A 10 15.95 -28.36 44.49
CA LEU A 10 15.32 -27.23 43.86
C LEU A 10 15.56 -27.34 42.33
N ILE A 11 14.52 -27.64 41.56
CA ILE A 11 14.54 -27.57 40.13
C ILE A 11 14.28 -26.12 39.72
N ALA A 12 15.30 -25.42 39.25
CA ALA A 12 15.16 -24.10 38.66
C ALA A 12 14.63 -24.25 37.23
N VAL A 13 13.38 -23.90 36.99
CA VAL A 13 12.78 -23.80 35.66
C VAL A 13 13.25 -22.49 35.04
N ALA A 14 14.19 -22.56 34.08
CA ALA A 14 14.57 -21.41 33.27
C ALA A 14 13.45 -21.13 32.25
N ILE A 15 12.70 -20.05 32.42
CA ILE A 15 11.73 -19.57 31.46
C ILE A 15 12.53 -18.87 30.34
N LEU A 16 12.72 -19.54 29.20
CA LEU A 16 13.21 -18.90 27.99
C LEU A 16 12.09 -17.95 27.48
N ALA A 17 12.29 -16.65 27.62
CA ALA A 17 11.47 -15.66 26.95
C ALA A 17 11.71 -15.78 25.42
N PRO A 18 10.64 -15.77 24.58
CA PRO A 18 10.81 -15.76 23.15
C PRO A 18 11.56 -14.48 22.75
N ALA A 19 12.67 -14.64 22.01
CA ALA A 19 13.38 -13.52 21.41
C ALA A 19 12.41 -12.80 20.46
N ALA A 20 12.07 -11.56 20.77
CA ALA A 20 11.35 -10.70 19.84
C ALA A 20 12.24 -10.57 18.58
N HIS A 21 11.80 -11.14 17.48
CA HIS A 21 12.42 -10.91 16.20
C HIS A 21 12.17 -9.44 15.86
N ALA A 22 13.20 -8.60 16.02
CA ALA A 22 13.17 -7.25 15.49
C ALA A 22 12.99 -7.37 13.96
N GLN A 23 11.85 -6.88 13.46
CA GLN A 23 11.69 -6.71 12.03
C GLN A 23 12.80 -5.77 11.54
N PRO A 24 13.44 -6.08 10.40
CA PRO A 24 14.44 -5.18 9.83
C PRO A 24 13.80 -3.81 9.62
N ALA A 25 14.50 -2.75 9.99
CA ALA A 25 14.08 -1.38 9.74
C ALA A 25 13.75 -1.22 8.25
N PRO A 26 12.68 -0.49 7.89
CA PRO A 26 12.28 -0.29 6.50
C PRO A 26 13.46 0.28 5.72
N GLN A 27 13.89 -0.45 4.70
CA GLN A 27 14.89 0.04 3.76
C GLN A 27 14.23 1.17 2.96
N ASN A 28 14.86 2.34 2.90
CA ASN A 28 14.42 3.48 2.10
C ASN A 28 14.06 3.00 0.67
N GLY A 29 12.79 3.14 0.28
CA GLY A 29 12.31 2.80 -1.06
C GLY A 29 11.48 1.53 -1.17
N GLN A 30 10.79 1.09 -0.11
CA GLN A 30 9.76 0.05 -0.27
C GLN A 30 8.65 0.59 -1.16
N ASN A 31 8.42 -0.10 -2.28
CA ASN A 31 7.34 0.23 -3.19
C ASN A 31 5.99 -0.17 -2.58
N ALA A 32 4.94 0.54 -2.99
CA ALA A 32 3.58 0.10 -2.73
C ALA A 32 3.33 -1.29 -3.33
N VAL A 33 2.47 -2.07 -2.69
CA VAL A 33 2.04 -3.38 -3.17
C VAL A 33 0.63 -3.27 -3.69
N VAL A 34 0.44 -3.52 -5.00
CA VAL A 34 -0.87 -3.50 -5.67
C VAL A 34 -1.41 -4.91 -5.77
N GLN A 35 -2.67 -5.11 -5.36
CA GLN A 35 -3.34 -6.40 -5.39
C GLN A 35 -4.71 -6.29 -6.06
N PRO A 36 -4.95 -6.97 -7.20
CA PRO A 36 -6.27 -7.01 -7.82
C PRO A 36 -7.30 -7.68 -6.90
N VAL A 37 -8.48 -7.07 -6.76
CA VAL A 37 -9.58 -7.60 -5.94
C VAL A 37 -10.88 -7.76 -6.72
N PHE A 38 -11.03 -7.09 -7.87
CA PHE A 38 -12.22 -7.18 -8.71
C PHE A 38 -11.88 -6.85 -10.17
N ASP A 39 -12.47 -7.59 -11.12
CA ASP A 39 -12.40 -7.31 -12.56
C ASP A 39 -13.60 -7.95 -13.26
N GLN A 40 -14.59 -7.13 -13.65
CA GLN A 40 -15.79 -7.59 -14.34
C GLN A 40 -16.31 -6.56 -15.34
N PRO A 41 -16.87 -7.02 -16.49
CA PRO A 41 -17.70 -6.17 -17.33
C PRO A 41 -18.89 -5.60 -16.54
N THR A 42 -19.28 -4.39 -16.87
CA THR A 42 -20.48 -3.76 -16.27
C THR A 42 -21.73 -4.01 -17.13
N ASN A 43 -22.89 -3.57 -16.64
CA ASN A 43 -24.14 -3.53 -17.40
C ASN A 43 -24.16 -2.42 -18.48
N VAL A 44 -23.12 -1.58 -18.56
CA VAL A 44 -22.94 -0.60 -19.61
C VAL A 44 -22.08 -1.24 -20.70
N PRO A 45 -22.59 -1.40 -21.94
CA PRO A 45 -21.82 -2.01 -23.02
C PRO A 45 -20.47 -1.34 -23.23
N GLY A 46 -19.41 -2.16 -23.31
CA GLY A 46 -18.05 -1.70 -23.55
C GLY A 46 -17.35 -1.12 -22.30
N LYS A 47 -17.94 -1.23 -21.10
CA LYS A 47 -17.33 -0.76 -19.84
C LYS A 47 -17.06 -1.91 -18.89
N SER A 48 -15.92 -1.82 -18.20
CA SER A 48 -15.53 -2.72 -17.11
C SER A 48 -15.31 -1.95 -15.83
N LEU A 49 -15.53 -2.63 -14.71
CA LEU A 49 -15.17 -2.17 -13.37
C LEU A 49 -14.02 -3.03 -12.88
N GLN A 50 -12.91 -2.40 -12.55
CA GLN A 50 -11.76 -3.06 -11.94
C GLN A 50 -11.49 -2.41 -10.58
N ALA A 51 -10.99 -3.19 -9.62
CA ALA A 51 -10.59 -2.66 -8.34
C ALA A 51 -9.30 -3.33 -7.86
N VAL A 52 -8.46 -2.53 -7.21
CA VAL A 52 -7.22 -2.98 -6.58
C VAL A 52 -7.13 -2.43 -5.17
N THR A 53 -6.53 -3.18 -4.26
CA THR A 53 -5.98 -2.58 -3.04
C THR A 53 -4.53 -2.19 -3.27
N VAL A 54 -4.10 -1.10 -2.64
CA VAL A 54 -2.73 -0.64 -2.65
C VAL A 54 -2.27 -0.48 -1.22
N SER A 55 -1.35 -1.34 -0.80
CA SER A 55 -0.78 -1.34 0.55
C SER A 55 0.56 -0.61 0.54
N TYR A 56 0.71 0.33 1.46
CA TYR A 56 1.89 1.15 1.65
C TYR A 56 2.53 0.85 3.00
N PRO A 57 3.66 0.16 3.07
CA PRO A 57 4.50 0.15 4.26
C PRO A 57 4.82 1.59 4.74
N PRO A 58 5.29 1.78 5.97
CA PRO A 58 5.71 3.09 6.47
C PRO A 58 6.69 3.78 5.52
N GLY A 59 6.38 5.01 5.09
CA GLY A 59 7.18 5.80 4.16
C GLY A 59 7.23 5.31 2.71
N ALA A 60 6.46 4.27 2.35
CA ALA A 60 6.40 3.75 0.98
C ALA A 60 5.63 4.68 0.04
N ARG A 61 5.89 4.52 -1.27
CA ARG A 61 5.26 5.30 -2.32
C ARG A 61 5.10 4.49 -3.61
N SER A 62 4.14 4.88 -4.43
CA SER A 62 4.10 4.52 -5.84
C SER A 62 5.01 5.47 -6.65
N ALA A 63 5.58 4.99 -7.74
CA ALA A 63 6.20 5.88 -8.73
C ALA A 63 5.14 6.83 -9.32
N PRO A 64 5.49 8.05 -9.74
CA PRO A 64 4.61 8.87 -10.55
C PRO A 64 4.19 8.09 -11.80
N HIS A 65 2.89 8.18 -12.16
CA HIS A 65 2.33 7.34 -13.22
C HIS A 65 1.11 7.99 -13.87
N HIS A 66 0.84 7.57 -15.10
CA HIS A 66 -0.40 7.87 -15.79
C HIS A 66 -1.37 6.71 -15.66
N HIS A 67 -2.66 7.03 -15.53
CA HIS A 67 -3.74 6.05 -15.58
C HIS A 67 -4.18 5.74 -17.01
N ALA A 68 -4.86 4.60 -17.21
CA ALA A 68 -5.47 4.23 -18.48
C ALA A 68 -6.36 5.36 -19.00
N LYS A 69 -6.34 5.60 -20.33
CA LYS A 69 -6.90 6.80 -20.96
C LYS A 69 -8.42 6.97 -20.77
N SER A 70 -9.16 5.88 -20.60
CA SER A 70 -10.60 5.91 -20.39
C SER A 70 -11.01 5.74 -18.93
N SER A 71 -10.05 5.58 -18.03
CA SER A 71 -10.26 5.18 -16.63
C SER A 71 -10.66 6.37 -15.75
N PHE A 72 -11.92 6.42 -15.32
CA PHE A 72 -12.34 7.24 -14.19
C PHE A 72 -12.11 6.45 -12.89
N ILE A 73 -11.47 7.09 -11.90
CA ILE A 73 -11.03 6.40 -10.69
C ILE A 73 -11.68 7.03 -9.46
N MET A 74 -12.09 6.17 -8.52
CA MET A 74 -12.41 6.54 -7.16
C MET A 74 -11.44 5.82 -6.23
N ALA A 75 -10.71 6.58 -5.41
CA ALA A 75 -9.88 6.04 -4.35
C ALA A 75 -10.57 6.23 -2.99
N TYR A 76 -10.41 5.25 -2.10
CA TYR A 76 -10.97 5.24 -0.74
C TYR A 76 -9.90 4.75 0.25
N VAL A 77 -9.63 5.50 1.31
CA VAL A 77 -8.65 5.12 2.32
C VAL A 77 -9.24 4.11 3.28
N ILE A 78 -8.69 2.89 3.29
CA ILE A 78 -9.09 1.79 4.17
C ILE A 78 -8.44 1.93 5.54
N SER A 79 -7.13 2.24 5.56
CA SER A 79 -6.35 2.38 6.80
C SER A 79 -5.21 3.39 6.66
N GLY A 80 -4.77 3.96 7.78
CA GLY A 80 -3.70 4.93 7.81
C GLY A 80 -4.06 6.28 7.18
N ALA A 81 -3.11 6.89 6.47
CA ALA A 81 -3.30 8.13 5.74
C ALA A 81 -2.47 8.14 4.45
N ILE A 82 -3.07 8.57 3.35
CA ILE A 82 -2.45 8.62 2.03
C ILE A 82 -2.29 10.08 1.61
N ARG A 83 -1.08 10.46 1.18
CA ARG A 83 -0.85 11.73 0.49
C ARG A 83 -0.95 11.49 -1.00
N SER A 84 -1.84 12.23 -1.65
CA SER A 84 -2.12 12.13 -3.09
C SER A 84 -2.03 13.48 -3.76
N GLN A 85 -1.54 13.48 -5.01
CA GLN A 85 -1.56 14.64 -5.91
C GLN A 85 -1.76 14.17 -7.35
N VAL A 86 -2.82 14.65 -7.97
CA VAL A 86 -3.00 14.61 -9.42
C VAL A 86 -2.41 15.89 -10.01
N GLU A 87 -1.80 15.83 -11.19
CA GLU A 87 -1.21 16.98 -11.87
C GLU A 87 -2.24 18.13 -12.01
N GLY A 88 -1.81 19.34 -11.67
CA GLY A 88 -2.66 20.53 -11.65
C GLY A 88 -3.46 20.75 -10.36
N GLU A 89 -3.50 19.75 -9.47
CA GLU A 89 -4.18 19.84 -8.18
C GLU A 89 -3.18 20.00 -7.02
N PRO A 90 -3.57 20.62 -5.90
CA PRO A 90 -2.71 20.66 -4.72
C PRO A 90 -2.59 19.27 -4.07
N ALA A 91 -1.39 18.95 -3.57
CA ALA A 91 -1.21 17.74 -2.77
C ALA A 91 -2.09 17.79 -1.50
N ARG A 92 -2.78 16.69 -1.18
CA ARG A 92 -3.62 16.54 0.00
C ARG A 92 -3.34 15.23 0.72
N VAL A 93 -3.56 15.21 2.04
CA VAL A 93 -3.57 14.00 2.85
C VAL A 93 -5.02 13.59 3.08
N TYR A 94 -5.31 12.32 2.77
CA TYR A 94 -6.62 11.70 2.96
C TYR A 94 -6.51 10.66 4.07
N HIS A 95 -7.48 10.68 4.98
CA HIS A 95 -7.58 9.79 6.14
C HIS A 95 -8.60 8.69 5.91
N VAL A 96 -8.64 7.72 6.83
CA VAL A 96 -9.61 6.61 6.79
C VAL A 96 -11.04 7.10 6.57
N GLY A 97 -11.72 6.52 5.58
CA GLY A 97 -13.07 6.88 5.16
C GLY A 97 -13.16 8.02 4.16
N GLU A 98 -12.05 8.73 3.87
CA GLU A 98 -12.03 9.78 2.86
C GLU A 98 -11.79 9.22 1.46
N THR A 99 -12.25 9.97 0.46
CA THR A 99 -12.17 9.62 -0.95
C THR A 99 -11.68 10.77 -1.80
N TRP A 100 -11.13 10.43 -2.97
CA TRP A 100 -10.94 11.37 -4.07
C TRP A 100 -11.26 10.68 -5.39
N SER A 101 -11.34 11.45 -6.46
CA SER A 101 -11.50 10.92 -7.80
C SER A 101 -10.43 11.45 -8.73
N GLU A 102 -10.14 10.69 -9.77
CA GLU A 102 -9.18 11.05 -10.81
C GLU A 102 -9.85 10.92 -12.18
N ALA A 103 -9.61 11.92 -13.02
CA ALA A 103 -10.16 11.96 -14.37
C ALA A 103 -9.49 10.90 -15.29
N PRO A 104 -10.14 10.50 -16.39
CA PRO A 104 -9.55 9.62 -17.37
C PRO A 104 -8.17 10.09 -17.85
N GLY A 105 -7.18 9.17 -17.81
CA GLY A 105 -5.80 9.46 -18.20
C GLY A 105 -5.03 10.36 -17.25
N ALA A 106 -5.53 10.60 -16.04
CA ALA A 106 -4.87 11.47 -15.06
C ALA A 106 -3.40 11.08 -14.82
N HIS A 107 -2.56 12.09 -14.64
CA HIS A 107 -1.17 11.94 -14.19
C HIS A 107 -1.14 12.04 -12.67
N HIS A 108 -0.89 10.93 -11.99
CA HIS A 108 -0.79 10.84 -10.54
C HIS A 108 0.66 11.06 -10.12
N THR A 109 0.98 12.27 -9.69
CA THR A 109 2.35 12.69 -9.42
C THR A 109 2.84 12.34 -8.01
N ILE A 110 1.90 12.20 -7.04
CA ILE A 110 2.20 11.75 -5.68
C ILE A 110 1.14 10.74 -5.25
N SER A 111 1.59 9.57 -4.83
CA SER A 111 0.78 8.57 -4.14
C SER A 111 1.65 7.87 -3.11
N ASP A 112 1.61 8.32 -1.86
CA ASP A 112 2.48 7.81 -0.83
C ASP A 112 1.79 7.69 0.54
N ASN A 113 2.39 6.89 1.41
CA ASN A 113 2.02 6.84 2.80
C ASN A 113 2.42 8.14 3.50
N ALA A 114 1.46 8.86 4.07
CA ALA A 114 1.71 10.10 4.80
C ALA A 114 2.46 9.88 6.13
N SER A 115 2.58 8.62 6.59
CA SER A 115 3.27 8.23 7.82
C SER A 115 4.58 7.51 7.52
N ALA A 116 5.63 7.86 8.28
CA ALA A 116 6.91 7.15 8.26
C ALA A 116 6.95 5.95 9.23
N THR A 117 5.92 5.76 10.06
CA THR A 117 5.91 4.75 11.13
C THR A 117 4.75 3.78 11.06
N GLU A 118 3.61 4.18 10.48
CA GLU A 118 2.40 3.38 10.40
C GLU A 118 2.10 2.99 8.96
N PRO A 119 1.60 1.77 8.69
CA PRO A 119 1.19 1.38 7.34
C PRO A 119 -0.10 2.10 6.93
N ALA A 120 -0.34 2.17 5.63
CA ALA A 120 -1.58 2.67 5.06
C ALA A 120 -2.07 1.78 3.92
N GLU A 121 -3.37 1.81 3.64
CA GLU A 121 -3.98 1.07 2.56
C GLU A 121 -5.14 1.86 1.94
N LEU A 122 -5.26 1.79 0.63
CA LEU A 122 -6.40 2.32 -0.12
C LEU A 122 -7.02 1.25 -1.02
N LEU A 123 -8.30 1.45 -1.35
CA LEU A 123 -8.99 0.79 -2.46
C LEU A 123 -9.07 1.79 -3.62
N ALA A 124 -8.60 1.40 -4.79
CA ALA A 124 -8.81 2.14 -6.03
C ALA A 124 -9.79 1.37 -6.93
N VAL A 125 -10.86 2.05 -7.35
CA VAL A 125 -11.90 1.51 -8.22
C VAL A 125 -11.88 2.25 -9.55
N PHE A 126 -11.75 1.50 -10.64
CA PHE A 126 -11.58 2.00 -12.00
C PHE A 126 -12.82 1.66 -12.83
N LEU A 127 -13.47 2.66 -13.40
CA LEU A 127 -14.45 2.48 -14.46
C LEU A 127 -13.79 2.87 -15.79
N LEU A 128 -13.61 1.90 -16.69
CA LEU A 128 -12.85 2.10 -17.93
C LEU A 128 -13.48 1.36 -19.11
N ASP A 129 -12.99 1.64 -20.31
CA ASP A 129 -13.35 0.86 -21.49
C ASP A 129 -12.83 -0.58 -21.34
N THR A 130 -13.66 -1.56 -21.71
CA THR A 130 -13.26 -2.97 -21.64
C THR A 130 -12.04 -3.21 -22.55
N GLY A 131 -10.94 -3.68 -21.93
CA GLY A 131 -9.66 -3.93 -22.61
C GLY A 131 -8.74 -2.72 -22.68
N ASP A 132 -9.13 -1.55 -22.16
CA ASP A 132 -8.18 -0.44 -21.95
C ASP A 132 -7.26 -0.77 -20.76
N GLY A 133 -5.98 -0.52 -20.91
CA GLY A 133 -4.97 -0.84 -19.91
C GLY A 133 -3.56 -0.75 -20.43
N PRO A 134 -2.57 -0.85 -19.56
CA PRO A 134 -2.62 -1.18 -18.13
C PRO A 134 -3.29 -0.08 -17.29
N LEU A 135 -3.73 -0.42 -16.06
CA LEU A 135 -4.38 0.55 -15.15
C LEU A 135 -3.48 1.73 -14.81
N THR A 136 -2.17 1.46 -14.76
CA THR A 136 -1.13 2.47 -14.53
C THR A 136 0.05 2.23 -15.47
N THR A 137 0.68 3.31 -15.90
CA THR A 137 1.95 3.31 -16.64
C THR A 137 2.89 4.28 -15.93
N ASP A 138 3.96 3.75 -15.33
CA ASP A 138 4.93 4.56 -14.61
C ASP A 138 5.65 5.52 -15.57
N ASP A 139 5.97 6.70 -15.07
CA ASP A 139 6.80 7.64 -15.80
C ASP A 139 8.15 6.97 -16.09
N THR A 140 8.59 7.03 -17.36
CA THR A 140 9.93 6.54 -17.71
C THR A 140 10.95 7.41 -17.01
N VAL A 141 11.71 6.81 -16.10
CA VAL A 141 12.92 7.45 -15.57
C VAL A 141 13.87 7.55 -16.76
N ASN A 142 14.02 8.75 -17.31
CA ASN A 142 15.06 9.02 -18.29
C ASN A 142 16.41 8.83 -17.60
N ASN A 143 16.94 7.60 -17.63
CA ASN A 143 18.32 7.29 -17.33
C ASN A 143 19.19 7.85 -18.46
N GLU A 144 19.26 9.17 -18.59
CA GLU A 144 20.34 9.81 -19.35
C GLU A 144 21.64 9.57 -18.56
N PRO A 145 22.62 8.86 -19.11
CA PRO A 145 23.91 8.74 -18.44
C PRO A 145 24.50 10.15 -18.34
N PHE A 146 24.89 10.53 -17.14
CA PHE A 146 25.67 11.76 -16.93
C PHE A 146 26.85 11.77 -17.90
N ARG A 147 26.86 12.73 -18.84
CA ARG A 147 27.99 13.03 -19.70
C ARG A 147 28.97 13.94 -18.99
#